data_8293ce46c82c679bcff3e3fd608c4d28
#
_entry.id   8293ce46c82c679bcff3e3fd608c4d28
#
_cell.length_a   1.000
_cell.length_b   1.000
_cell.length_c   1.000
_cell.angle_alpha   90.00
_cell.angle_beta   90.00
_cell.angle_gamma   90.00
#
_symmetry.space_group_name_H-M   'P 1'
#
loop_
_entity.id
_entity.type
_entity.pdbx_description
1 polymer ?
#
loop_
_entity_poly.entity_id
_entity_poly.type
_entity_poly.pdbx_seq_one_letter_code
_entity_poly.pdbx_strand_id
1 'polypeptide(L)'
;MTRIGLIREGKRPADNRVALTPAQCKWIQKNAPQIQIIVQSSPYRCFSDREYLSAGAAVKEDLSDCDILLGIKEVPVEQLISGKTYLFFSHTKKKQPHNQVLLKSIIDKKITLIDYECLEHEDGTRIIGFGFFAGIVGAHNGMMAYGNRTGAFKLQRVGSVN
;
A
#
# COMPACT_ATOMS: atom_id res chain seq x y z
N MET A 1 0.33 16.84 17.67
CA MET A 1 0.48 15.38 17.51
C MET A 1 -0.07 15.05 16.14
N THR A 2 0.75 14.52 15.23
CA THR A 2 0.35 14.16 13.86
C THR A 2 -0.25 12.75 13.85
N ARG A 3 -1.46 12.60 13.32
CA ARG A 3 -2.15 11.32 13.21
C ARG A 3 -1.99 10.75 11.80
N ILE A 4 -1.38 9.57 11.72
CA ILE A 4 -1.22 8.85 10.45
C ILE A 4 -2.15 7.65 10.45
N GLY A 5 -3.07 7.62 9.48
CA GLY A 5 -4.01 6.53 9.26
C GLY A 5 -3.50 5.53 8.24
N LEU A 6 -3.43 4.25 8.58
CA LEU A 6 -3.20 3.18 7.62
C LEU A 6 -4.55 2.72 7.10
N ILE A 7 -4.87 3.02 5.84
CA ILE A 7 -6.12 2.61 5.22
C ILE A 7 -6.08 1.14 4.82
N ARG A 8 -7.21 0.46 4.91
CA ARG A 8 -7.36 -0.86 4.30
C ARG A 8 -7.48 -0.71 2.79
N GLU A 9 -6.93 -1.66 2.07
CA GLU A 9 -7.04 -1.66 0.62
C GLU A 9 -8.48 -1.95 0.20
N GLY A 10 -9.08 -1.00 -0.52
CA GLY A 10 -10.47 -1.07 -0.98
C GLY A 10 -10.63 -1.58 -2.41
N LYS A 11 -9.52 -1.78 -3.13
CA LYS A 11 -9.53 -2.22 -4.53
C LYS A 11 -9.92 -3.70 -4.68
N ARG A 12 -10.57 -4.04 -5.79
CA ARG A 12 -10.83 -5.43 -6.19
C ARG A 12 -9.98 -5.80 -7.40
N PRO A 13 -9.36 -7.02 -7.45
CA PRO A 13 -9.35 -8.04 -6.39
C PRO A 13 -8.69 -7.55 -5.10
N ALA A 14 -9.02 -8.19 -3.97
CA ALA A 14 -8.51 -7.80 -2.65
C ALA A 14 -6.99 -7.80 -2.61
N ASP A 15 -6.41 -6.76 -2.01
CA ASP A 15 -4.97 -6.64 -1.77
C ASP A 15 -4.72 -6.79 -0.27
N ASN A 16 -3.91 -7.77 0.10
CA ASN A 16 -3.62 -8.10 1.49
C ASN A 16 -2.39 -7.36 2.04
N ARG A 17 -1.70 -6.58 1.19
CA ARG A 17 -0.52 -5.81 1.60
C ARG A 17 -0.88 -4.69 2.54
N VAL A 18 0.12 -4.20 3.25
CA VAL A 18 0.00 -3.09 4.20
C VAL A 18 1.09 -2.05 3.92
N ALA A 19 0.78 -0.78 4.12
CA ALA A 19 1.76 0.29 3.95
C ALA A 19 2.87 0.23 5.02
N LEU A 20 2.51 -0.13 6.26
CA LEU A 20 3.44 -0.34 7.37
C LEU A 20 3.05 -1.62 8.12
N THR A 21 4.04 -2.43 8.46
CA THR A 21 3.87 -3.60 9.34
C THR A 21 3.66 -3.18 10.79
N PRO A 22 3.12 -4.05 11.68
CA PRO A 22 3.02 -3.77 13.11
C PRO A 22 4.36 -3.39 13.74
N ALA A 23 5.45 -4.06 13.36
CA ALA A 23 6.79 -3.76 13.87
C ALA A 23 7.26 -2.35 13.47
N GLN A 24 7.00 -1.93 12.23
CA GLN A 24 7.30 -0.57 11.75
C GLN A 24 6.46 0.48 12.48
N CYS A 25 5.17 0.22 12.72
CA CYS A 25 4.32 1.12 13.51
C CYS A 25 4.88 1.32 14.92
N LYS A 26 5.26 0.23 15.60
CA LYS A 26 5.89 0.28 16.92
C LYS A 26 7.20 1.08 16.90
N TRP A 27 8.03 0.85 15.88
CA TRP A 27 9.30 1.56 15.73
C TRP A 27 9.09 3.06 15.53
N ILE A 28 8.17 3.45 14.64
CA ILE A 28 7.85 4.87 14.37
C ILE A 28 7.37 5.56 15.64
N GLN A 29 6.39 5.00 16.35
CA GLN A 29 5.84 5.61 17.57
C GLN A 29 6.87 5.71 18.70
N LYS A 30 7.83 4.77 18.75
CA LYS A 30 8.95 4.82 19.72
C LYS A 30 9.94 5.94 19.40
N ASN A 31 10.29 6.12 18.12
CA ASN A 31 11.35 7.04 17.69
C ASN A 31 10.81 8.44 17.31
N ALA A 32 9.51 8.57 17.12
CA ALA A 32 8.82 9.82 16.79
C ALA A 32 7.52 9.93 17.63
N PRO A 33 7.63 10.20 18.94
CA PRO A 33 6.48 10.18 19.86
C PRO A 33 5.40 11.23 19.54
N GLN A 34 5.71 12.21 18.71
CA GLN A 34 4.74 13.18 18.18
C GLN A 34 3.83 12.58 17.09
N ILE A 35 4.11 11.36 16.62
CA ILE A 35 3.31 10.64 15.62
C ILE A 35 2.47 9.57 16.30
N GLN A 36 1.18 9.57 16.01
CA GLN A 36 0.26 8.51 16.38
C GLN A 36 -0.15 7.72 15.12
N ILE A 37 0.02 6.40 15.16
CA ILE A 37 -0.44 5.52 14.08
C ILE A 37 -1.83 4.97 14.45
N ILE A 38 -2.78 5.14 13.52
CA ILE A 38 -4.14 4.61 13.61
C ILE A 38 -4.34 3.70 12.40
N VAL A 39 -4.80 2.49 12.62
CA VAL A 39 -4.95 1.48 11.57
C VAL A 39 -6.43 1.22 11.33
N GLN A 40 -6.88 1.31 10.11
CA GLN A 40 -8.26 0.96 9.77
C GLN A 40 -8.47 -0.55 9.93
N SER A 41 -9.53 -0.96 10.59
CA SER A 41 -9.86 -2.39 10.76
C SER A 41 -9.98 -3.10 9.42
N SER A 42 -9.43 -4.32 9.30
CA SER A 42 -9.50 -5.09 8.05
C SER A 42 -9.46 -6.60 8.32
N PRO A 43 -10.40 -7.36 7.77
CA PRO A 43 -10.38 -8.81 7.87
C PRO A 43 -9.48 -9.49 6.83
N TYR A 44 -8.90 -8.74 5.87
CA TYR A 44 -8.24 -9.33 4.68
C TYR A 44 -6.75 -9.08 4.61
N ARG A 45 -6.19 -8.10 5.34
CA ARG A 45 -4.77 -7.79 5.27
C ARG A 45 -3.90 -8.90 5.89
N CYS A 46 -2.63 -8.97 5.49
CA CYS A 46 -1.68 -9.99 5.93
C CYS A 46 -1.32 -9.94 7.43
N PHE A 47 -1.64 -8.83 8.13
CA PHE A 47 -1.51 -8.70 9.58
C PHE A 47 -2.88 -8.40 10.20
N SER A 48 -3.23 -9.10 11.26
CA SER A 48 -4.50 -8.94 11.96
C SER A 48 -4.58 -7.63 12.77
N ASP A 49 -5.78 -7.19 13.08
CA ASP A 49 -6.03 -6.07 13.98
C ASP A 49 -5.34 -6.27 15.34
N ARG A 50 -5.32 -7.51 15.84
CA ARG A 50 -4.70 -7.86 17.12
C ARG A 50 -3.17 -7.64 17.11
N GLU A 51 -2.50 -7.91 16.00
CA GLU A 51 -1.05 -7.68 15.87
C GLU A 51 -0.71 -6.20 15.92
N TYR A 52 -1.52 -5.34 15.28
CA TYR A 52 -1.36 -3.89 15.38
C TYR A 52 -1.64 -3.35 16.78
N LEU A 53 -2.70 -3.82 17.44
CA LEU A 53 -2.98 -3.47 18.84
C LEU A 53 -1.82 -3.88 19.76
N SER A 54 -1.27 -5.08 19.58
CA SER A 54 -0.12 -5.57 20.35
C SER A 54 1.16 -4.77 20.10
N ALA A 55 1.27 -4.14 18.92
CA ALA A 55 2.37 -3.23 18.58
C ALA A 55 2.15 -1.79 19.10
N GLY A 56 1.04 -1.51 19.77
CA GLY A 56 0.71 -0.20 20.36
C GLY A 56 0.04 0.77 19.38
N ALA A 57 -0.35 0.32 18.18
CA ALA A 57 -1.16 1.12 17.27
C ALA A 57 -2.65 1.05 17.67
N ALA A 58 -3.38 2.16 17.50
CA ALA A 58 -4.84 2.15 17.65
C ALA A 58 -5.48 1.52 16.41
N VAL A 59 -6.56 0.76 16.58
CA VAL A 59 -7.37 0.23 15.47
C VAL A 59 -8.76 0.86 15.51
N LYS A 60 -9.21 1.45 14.39
CA LYS A 60 -10.50 2.12 14.24
C LYS A 60 -11.09 1.83 12.87
N GLU A 61 -12.38 1.98 12.70
CA GLU A 61 -13.04 1.95 11.39
C GLU A 61 -12.95 3.32 10.70
N ASP A 62 -13.19 4.39 11.43
CA ASP A 62 -13.15 5.77 10.93
C ASP A 62 -11.76 6.39 11.10
N LEU A 63 -11.21 6.92 10.01
CA LEU A 63 -9.93 7.64 9.95
C LEU A 63 -10.08 9.13 9.69
N SER A 64 -11.28 9.69 9.82
CA SER A 64 -11.54 11.12 9.58
C SER A 64 -10.71 12.05 10.45
N ASP A 65 -10.30 11.59 11.65
CA ASP A 65 -9.42 12.31 12.59
C ASP A 65 -7.92 12.31 12.15
N CYS A 66 -7.54 11.52 11.14
CA CYS A 66 -6.14 11.44 10.71
C CYS A 66 -5.78 12.61 9.80
N ASP A 67 -4.54 13.08 9.91
CA ASP A 67 -3.99 14.16 9.09
C ASP A 67 -3.48 13.61 7.74
N ILE A 68 -2.84 12.44 7.81
CA ILE A 68 -2.18 11.76 6.68
C ILE A 68 -2.72 10.34 6.59
N LEU A 69 -3.02 9.89 5.37
CA LEU A 69 -3.57 8.56 5.10
C LEU A 69 -2.63 7.78 4.17
N LEU A 70 -2.19 6.63 4.62
CA LEU A 70 -1.24 5.75 3.92
C LEU A 70 -1.97 4.51 3.40
N GLY A 71 -1.89 4.29 2.09
CA GLY A 71 -2.36 3.07 1.41
C GLY A 71 -1.28 2.48 0.51
N ILE A 72 -1.61 1.46 -0.26
CA ILE A 72 -0.76 0.86 -1.29
C ILE A 72 -1.31 1.18 -2.68
N LYS A 73 -2.59 0.88 -2.91
CA LYS A 73 -3.26 1.01 -4.21
C LYS A 73 -4.24 2.17 -4.24
N GLU A 74 -4.81 2.39 -5.41
CA GLU A 74 -5.81 3.42 -5.61
C GLU A 74 -6.97 3.28 -4.62
N VAL A 75 -7.25 4.35 -3.91
CA VAL A 75 -8.39 4.42 -2.99
C VAL A 75 -9.68 4.62 -3.80
N PRO A 76 -10.73 3.83 -3.56
CA PRO A 76 -12.04 4.06 -4.18
C PRO A 76 -12.51 5.50 -3.90
N VAL A 77 -13.04 6.17 -4.93
CA VAL A 77 -13.35 7.61 -4.87
C VAL A 77 -14.39 7.98 -3.80
N GLU A 78 -15.29 7.04 -3.49
CA GLU A 78 -16.29 7.16 -2.43
C GLU A 78 -15.69 7.09 -1.03
N GLN A 79 -14.50 6.53 -0.89
CA GLN A 79 -13.79 6.39 0.39
C GLN A 79 -12.79 7.54 0.62
N LEU A 80 -12.57 8.40 -0.38
CA LEU A 80 -11.69 9.55 -0.25
C LEU A 80 -12.28 10.61 0.69
N ILE A 81 -11.53 10.97 1.73
CA ILE A 81 -11.87 12.02 2.70
C ILE A 81 -11.31 13.35 2.23
N SER A 82 -12.15 14.36 2.11
CA SER A 82 -11.77 15.69 1.62
C SER A 82 -10.74 16.38 2.51
N GLY A 83 -9.82 17.14 1.91
CA GLY A 83 -8.85 17.98 2.60
C GLY A 83 -7.71 17.23 3.30
N LYS A 84 -7.60 15.90 3.10
CA LYS A 84 -6.55 15.09 3.72
C LYS A 84 -5.31 14.97 2.83
N THR A 85 -4.19 14.57 3.43
CA THR A 85 -2.99 14.16 2.70
C THR A 85 -2.99 12.64 2.53
N TYR A 86 -2.81 12.17 1.30
CA TYR A 86 -2.77 10.75 0.97
C TYR A 86 -1.43 10.35 0.36
N LEU A 87 -0.95 9.15 0.72
CA LEU A 87 0.21 8.51 0.10
C LEU A 87 -0.20 7.12 -0.40
N PHE A 88 -0.20 6.91 -1.72
CA PHE A 88 -0.45 5.62 -2.38
C PHE A 88 -0.01 5.64 -3.84
N PHE A 89 0.02 4.49 -4.52
CA PHE A 89 0.23 4.38 -5.97
C PHE A 89 -1.07 4.74 -6.70
N SER A 90 -1.19 5.98 -7.16
CA SER A 90 -2.40 6.45 -7.86
C SER A 90 -2.45 6.07 -9.33
N HIS A 91 -1.28 5.81 -9.94
CA HIS A 91 -1.11 5.60 -11.38
C HIS A 91 -1.64 6.77 -12.26
N THR A 92 -1.95 7.92 -11.66
CA THR A 92 -2.49 9.09 -12.39
C THR A 92 -1.43 9.77 -13.26
N LYS A 93 -0.13 9.66 -12.90
CA LYS A 93 1.02 10.13 -13.70
C LYS A 93 0.98 9.59 -15.14
N LYS A 94 0.46 8.38 -15.34
CA LYS A 94 0.38 7.72 -16.66
C LYS A 94 -0.75 8.24 -17.54
N LYS A 95 -1.61 9.13 -17.05
CA LYS A 95 -2.74 9.73 -17.77
C LYS A 95 -3.67 8.70 -18.44
N GLN A 96 -3.82 7.52 -17.84
CA GLN A 96 -4.72 6.49 -18.35
C GLN A 96 -6.18 6.89 -18.12
N PRO A 97 -7.08 6.69 -19.10
CA PRO A 97 -8.48 7.16 -19.02
C PRO A 97 -9.22 6.67 -17.77
N HIS A 98 -8.98 5.42 -17.35
CA HIS A 98 -9.64 4.85 -16.17
C HIS A 98 -9.24 5.53 -14.84
N ASN A 99 -8.10 6.24 -14.79
CA ASN A 99 -7.64 6.98 -13.62
C ASN A 99 -8.11 8.45 -13.60
N GLN A 100 -8.81 8.90 -14.65
CA GLN A 100 -9.29 10.28 -14.75
C GLN A 100 -10.29 10.61 -13.62
N VAL A 101 -11.19 9.69 -13.30
CA VAL A 101 -12.18 9.87 -12.24
C VAL A 101 -11.53 10.05 -10.87
N LEU A 102 -10.50 9.23 -10.60
CA LEU A 102 -9.71 9.35 -9.36
C LEU A 102 -9.03 10.71 -9.27
N LEU A 103 -8.31 11.11 -10.32
CA LEU A 103 -7.60 12.41 -10.33
C LEU A 103 -8.57 13.58 -10.16
N LYS A 104 -9.70 13.56 -10.86
CA LYS A 104 -10.74 14.58 -10.70
C LYS A 104 -11.27 14.64 -9.26
N SER A 105 -11.56 13.49 -8.66
CA SER A 105 -12.03 13.42 -7.27
C SER A 105 -11.00 13.94 -6.26
N ILE A 106 -9.71 13.69 -6.50
CA ILE A 106 -8.62 14.22 -5.67
C ILE A 106 -8.62 15.75 -5.71
N ILE A 107 -8.77 16.33 -6.91
CA ILE A 107 -8.81 17.79 -7.10
C ILE A 107 -10.07 18.40 -6.47
N ASP A 108 -11.24 17.84 -6.77
CA ASP A 108 -12.53 18.33 -6.27
C ASP A 108 -12.62 18.28 -4.74
N LYS A 109 -12.05 17.25 -4.13
CA LYS A 109 -11.98 17.06 -2.67
C LYS A 109 -10.82 17.80 -2.01
N LYS A 110 -10.03 18.58 -2.76
CA LYS A 110 -8.85 19.32 -2.26
C LYS A 110 -7.88 18.43 -1.47
N ILE A 111 -7.62 17.24 -1.98
CA ILE A 111 -6.72 16.27 -1.39
C ILE A 111 -5.28 16.60 -1.81
N THR A 112 -4.34 16.55 -0.86
CA THR A 112 -2.92 16.53 -1.16
C THR A 112 -2.50 15.10 -1.46
N LEU A 113 -2.15 14.79 -2.71
CA LEU A 113 -1.67 13.45 -3.10
C LEU A 113 -0.14 13.44 -3.20
N ILE A 114 0.49 12.55 -2.46
CA ILE A 114 1.90 12.17 -2.61
C ILE A 114 1.90 10.79 -3.25
N ASP A 115 2.05 10.75 -4.59
CA ASP A 115 2.07 9.49 -5.32
C ASP A 115 3.42 8.79 -5.14
N TYR A 116 3.41 7.56 -4.64
CA TYR A 116 4.64 6.74 -4.49
C TYR A 116 5.37 6.55 -5.82
N GLU A 117 4.67 6.61 -6.96
CA GLU A 117 5.27 6.51 -8.29
C GLU A 117 6.15 7.71 -8.66
N CYS A 118 5.94 8.85 -7.97
CA CYS A 118 6.66 10.10 -8.18
C CYS A 118 7.81 10.32 -7.17
N LEU A 119 7.98 9.42 -6.19
CA LEU A 119 9.08 9.49 -5.24
C LEU A 119 10.33 8.86 -5.86
N GLU A 120 11.28 9.69 -6.22
CA GLU A 120 12.50 9.31 -6.94
C GLU A 120 13.73 9.88 -6.22
N HIS A 121 14.85 9.17 -6.29
CA HIS A 121 16.16 9.67 -5.92
C HIS A 121 16.65 10.68 -6.96
N GLU A 122 17.75 11.38 -6.66
CA GLU A 122 18.36 12.36 -7.59
C GLU A 122 18.76 11.75 -8.95
N ASP A 123 19.09 10.47 -8.96
CA ASP A 123 19.43 9.70 -10.16
C ASP A 123 18.20 9.22 -10.96
N GLY A 124 16.98 9.56 -10.54
CA GLY A 124 15.71 9.15 -11.15
C GLY A 124 15.26 7.74 -10.79
N THR A 125 15.97 7.01 -9.92
CA THR A 125 15.50 5.71 -9.45
C THR A 125 14.39 5.89 -8.43
N ARG A 126 13.37 5.02 -8.49
CA ARG A 126 12.23 5.09 -7.57
C ARG A 126 12.63 4.71 -6.15
N ILE A 127 12.22 5.52 -5.18
CA ILE A 127 12.40 5.22 -3.75
C ILE A 127 11.53 4.03 -3.35
N ILE A 128 10.30 3.96 -3.87
CA ILE A 128 9.35 2.88 -3.60
C ILE A 128 9.03 2.19 -4.92
N GLY A 129 9.38 0.91 -5.03
CA GLY A 129 9.12 0.12 -6.23
C GLY A 129 9.24 -1.37 -5.97
N PHE A 130 8.58 -2.17 -6.81
CA PHE A 130 8.60 -3.64 -6.74
C PHE A 130 9.45 -4.26 -7.87
N GLY A 131 10.20 -3.43 -8.61
CA GLY A 131 10.89 -3.85 -9.85
C GLY A 131 11.83 -5.03 -9.66
N PHE A 132 12.70 -4.99 -8.64
CA PHE A 132 13.64 -6.07 -8.33
C PHE A 132 12.92 -7.40 -8.05
N PHE A 133 11.94 -7.39 -7.15
CA PHE A 133 11.17 -8.60 -6.82
C PHE A 133 10.28 -9.06 -7.98
N ALA A 134 9.75 -8.14 -8.77
CA ALA A 134 9.00 -8.49 -9.98
C ALA A 134 9.88 -9.23 -10.99
N GLY A 135 11.15 -8.84 -11.13
CA GLY A 135 12.14 -9.53 -11.96
C GLY A 135 12.41 -10.95 -11.47
N ILE A 136 12.65 -11.14 -10.17
CA ILE A 136 12.87 -12.46 -9.55
C ILE A 136 11.66 -13.37 -9.79
N VAL A 137 10.46 -12.88 -9.47
CA VAL A 137 9.20 -13.65 -9.64
C VAL A 137 8.96 -13.95 -11.12
N GLY A 138 9.21 -13.00 -12.02
CA GLY A 138 9.09 -13.18 -13.47
C GLY A 138 10.02 -14.26 -14.00
N ALA A 139 11.29 -14.24 -13.62
CA ALA A 139 12.27 -15.26 -13.98
C ALA A 139 11.86 -16.65 -13.48
N HIS A 140 11.47 -16.74 -12.20
CA HIS A 140 11.00 -18.00 -11.61
C HIS A 140 9.77 -18.56 -12.35
N ASN A 141 8.76 -17.72 -12.60
CA ASN A 141 7.55 -18.12 -13.32
C ASN A 141 7.86 -18.53 -14.78
N GLY A 142 8.79 -17.83 -15.44
CA GLY A 142 9.24 -18.19 -16.79
C GLY A 142 9.89 -19.59 -16.83
N MET A 143 10.79 -19.86 -15.87
CA MET A 143 11.41 -21.20 -15.74
C MET A 143 10.36 -22.26 -15.40
N MET A 144 9.43 -21.98 -14.50
CA MET A 144 8.36 -22.91 -14.16
C MET A 144 7.49 -23.23 -15.39
N ALA A 145 7.13 -22.23 -16.19
CA ALA A 145 6.36 -22.41 -17.42
C ALA A 145 7.13 -23.28 -18.44
N TYR A 146 8.44 -23.03 -18.61
CA TYR A 146 9.30 -23.82 -19.47
C TYR A 146 9.37 -25.28 -19.01
N GLY A 147 9.66 -25.53 -17.73
CA GLY A 147 9.71 -26.87 -17.17
C GLY A 147 8.39 -27.63 -17.32
N ASN A 148 7.26 -26.97 -17.04
CA ASN A 148 5.93 -27.57 -17.23
C ASN A 148 5.64 -27.91 -18.72
N ARG A 149 6.08 -27.06 -19.65
CA ARG A 149 5.87 -27.27 -21.10
C ARG A 149 6.72 -28.40 -21.66
N THR A 150 7.99 -28.49 -21.22
CA THR A 150 8.96 -29.42 -21.77
C THR A 150 9.04 -30.74 -21.01
N GLY A 151 8.55 -30.79 -19.78
CA GLY A 151 8.74 -31.93 -18.87
C GLY A 151 10.16 -32.07 -18.30
N ALA A 152 11.07 -31.12 -18.61
CA ALA A 152 12.49 -31.24 -18.24
C ALA A 152 12.71 -31.16 -16.71
N PHE A 153 11.89 -30.38 -16.01
CA PHE A 153 11.91 -30.23 -14.56
C PHE A 153 10.59 -29.66 -14.06
N LYS A 154 10.36 -29.72 -12.74
CA LYS A 154 9.20 -29.15 -12.08
C LYS A 154 9.65 -28.22 -10.94
N LEU A 155 9.31 -26.95 -11.03
CA LEU A 155 9.50 -25.98 -9.95
C LEU A 155 8.19 -25.81 -9.17
N GLN A 156 8.32 -25.71 -7.85
CA GLN A 156 7.19 -25.35 -7.02
C GLN A 156 6.88 -23.86 -7.18
N ARG A 157 5.59 -23.53 -7.16
CA ARG A 157 5.15 -22.14 -7.13
C ARG A 157 5.67 -21.50 -5.83
N VAL A 158 6.26 -20.31 -5.94
CA VAL A 158 6.56 -19.50 -4.76
C VAL A 158 5.22 -19.16 -4.09
N GLY A 159 4.90 -19.88 -3.03
CA GLY A 159 3.74 -19.62 -2.21
C GLY A 159 4.03 -18.46 -1.26
N SER A 160 2.97 -17.79 -0.79
CA SER A 160 3.09 -16.98 0.41
C SER A 160 3.61 -17.88 1.53
N VAL A 161 4.75 -17.53 2.09
CA VAL A 161 5.21 -18.16 3.32
C VAL A 161 4.20 -17.75 4.40
N ASN A 162 3.46 -18.71 4.91
CA ASN A 162 2.59 -18.50 6.07
C ASN A 162 3.45 -18.23 7.31
#